data_5579bdd161d7bdf07b85acae8674bd21
#
_entry.id   5579bdd161d7bdf07b85acae8674bd21
#
_cell.length_a   1.000
_cell.length_b   1.000
_cell.length_c   1.000
_cell.angle_alpha   90.00
_cell.angle_beta   90.00
_cell.angle_gamma   90.00
#
_symmetry.space_group_name_H-M   'P 1'
#
loop_
_entity.id
_entity.type
_entity.pdbx_description
1 polymer ?
#
loop_
_entity_poly.entity_id
_entity_poly.type
_entity_poly.pdbx_seq_one_letter_code
_entity_poly.pdbx_strand_id
1 'polypeptide(L)' 'MAIDIQWILDDASLARHCAEWRKLPYVALDTEFMRVDTFYPIAGLLQVGDGQRAYLVDPLVVKDWAPFAELLEDPAVTKV' A
#
# COMPACT_ATOMS: atom_id res chain seq x y z
N MET A 1 -22.21 -4.55 0.57
CA MET A 1 -21.21 -5.19 -0.31
C MET A 1 -19.92 -5.35 0.46
N ALA A 2 -19.42 -6.56 0.52
CA ALA A 2 -18.17 -6.81 1.24
C ALA A 2 -16.98 -6.38 0.38
N ILE A 3 -16.07 -5.59 0.96
CA ILE A 3 -14.82 -5.23 0.33
C ILE A 3 -13.83 -6.35 0.63
N ASP A 4 -13.19 -6.86 -0.42
CA ASP A 4 -12.15 -7.88 -0.26
C ASP A 4 -10.88 -7.18 0.20
N ILE A 5 -10.42 -7.52 1.39
CA ILE A 5 -9.23 -6.91 2.00
C ILE A 5 -8.15 -7.97 2.09
N GLN A 6 -6.95 -7.61 1.63
CA GLN A 6 -5.79 -8.47 1.70
C GLN A 6 -4.64 -7.77 2.42
N TRP A 7 -3.97 -8.49 3.31
CA TRP A 7 -2.81 -7.96 4.02
C TRP A 7 -1.53 -8.26 3.25
N ILE A 8 -0.63 -7.30 3.25
CA ILE A 8 0.73 -7.46 2.71
C ILE A 8 1.68 -7.36 3.90
N LEU A 9 2.32 -8.46 4.24
CA LEU A 9 3.09 -8.60 5.47
C LEU A 9 4.57 -8.93 5.23
N ASP A 10 5.04 -8.89 3.98
CA ASP A 10 6.45 -9.15 3.69
C ASP A 10 6.88 -8.42 2.42
N ASP A 11 8.19 -8.30 2.24
CA ASP A 11 8.78 -7.55 1.12
C ASP A 11 8.50 -8.20 -0.23
N ALA A 12 8.54 -9.54 -0.29
CA ALA A 12 8.30 -10.25 -1.54
C ALA A 12 6.87 -10.07 -2.02
N SER A 13 5.91 -10.08 -1.10
CA SER A 13 4.51 -9.87 -1.41
C SER A 13 4.27 -8.45 -1.90
N LEU A 14 4.89 -7.45 -1.27
CA LEU A 14 4.77 -6.06 -1.71
C LEU A 14 5.35 -5.88 -3.11
N ALA A 15 6.52 -6.45 -3.37
CA ALA A 15 7.16 -6.33 -4.69
C ALA A 15 6.28 -6.94 -5.77
N ARG A 16 5.69 -8.11 -5.52
CA ARG A 16 4.81 -8.79 -6.47
C ARG A 16 3.57 -7.96 -6.76
N HIS A 17 2.95 -7.40 -5.72
CA HIS A 17 1.75 -6.58 -5.90
C HIS A 17 2.08 -5.26 -6.61
N CYS A 18 3.20 -4.63 -6.27
CA CYS A 18 3.61 -3.40 -6.95
C CYS A 18 3.82 -3.63 -8.45
N ALA A 19 4.39 -4.77 -8.84
CA ALA A 19 4.55 -5.11 -10.25
C ALA A 19 3.19 -5.22 -10.96
N GLU A 20 2.19 -5.80 -10.29
CA GLU A 20 0.84 -5.88 -10.84
C GLU A 20 0.17 -4.52 -10.91
N TRP A 21 0.32 -3.70 -9.86
CA TRP A 21 -0.28 -2.36 -9.83
C TRP A 21 0.27 -1.44 -10.91
N ARG A 22 1.53 -1.63 -11.30
CA ARG A 22 2.13 -0.81 -12.36
C ARG A 22 1.52 -1.08 -13.74
N LYS A 23 0.74 -2.15 -13.89
CA LYS A 23 0.01 -2.45 -15.11
C LYS A 23 -1.36 -1.77 -15.15
N LEU A 24 -1.77 -1.15 -14.06
CA LEU A 24 -3.08 -0.53 -13.93
C LEU A 24 -3.03 0.94 -14.36
N PRO A 25 -4.15 1.50 -14.83
CA PRO A 25 -4.20 2.93 -15.16
C PRO A 25 -4.17 3.83 -13.93
N TYR A 26 -4.62 3.34 -12.78
CA TYR A 26 -4.60 4.10 -11.55
C TYR A 26 -4.60 3.18 -10.33
N VAL A 27 -4.12 3.70 -9.21
CA VAL A 27 -4.27 3.08 -7.90
C VAL A 27 -4.72 4.14 -6.91
N ALA A 28 -5.53 3.75 -5.95
CA ALA A 28 -5.95 4.63 -4.87
C ALA A 28 -5.04 4.40 -3.67
N LEU A 29 -4.53 5.48 -3.10
CA LEU A 29 -3.60 5.42 -1.98
C LEU A 29 -4.19 6.17 -0.79
N ASP A 30 -4.08 5.58 0.39
CA ASP A 30 -4.51 6.22 1.62
C ASP A 30 -3.58 5.78 2.75
N THR A 31 -3.28 6.69 3.65
CA THR A 31 -2.47 6.39 4.83
C THR A 31 -3.29 6.73 6.06
N GLU A 32 -3.34 5.79 6.99
CA GLU A 32 -4.02 6.00 8.25
C GLU A 32 -3.00 6.01 9.38
N PHE A 33 -3.06 7.04 10.21
CA PHE A 33 -2.22 7.10 11.40
C PHE A 33 -2.99 6.53 12.58
N MET A 34 -2.43 5.50 13.17
CA MET A 34 -2.99 4.94 14.41
C MET A 34 -2.24 5.53 15.59
N ARG A 35 -2.98 6.10 16.54
CA ARG A 35 -2.41 6.48 17.81
C ARG A 35 -2.70 5.38 18.81
N VAL A 36 -1.67 4.66 19.18
CA VAL A 36 -1.78 3.64 20.21
C VAL A 36 -1.52 4.28 21.58
N ASP A 37 -0.76 5.38 21.61
CA ASP A 37 -0.45 6.16 22.79
C ASP A 37 -0.42 7.63 22.40
N THR A 38 -0.76 8.52 23.34
CA THR A 38 -0.79 9.95 23.10
C THR A 38 0.59 10.54 22.80
N PHE A 39 1.67 9.80 23.09
CA PHE A 39 3.02 10.31 22.92
C PHE A 39 3.67 9.90 21.60
N TYR A 40 3.17 8.85 20.94
CA TYR A 40 3.82 8.31 19.75
C TYR A 40 2.79 8.09 18.65
N PRO A 41 2.74 9.00 17.66
CA PRO A 41 2.01 8.68 16.44
C PRO A 41 2.76 7.55 15.74
N ILE A 42 2.14 6.38 15.70
CA ILE A 42 2.66 5.27 14.91
C ILE A 42 2.15 5.47 13.51
N ALA A 43 3.07 5.50 12.53
CA ALA A 43 2.69 5.52 11.13
C ALA A 43 1.74 4.35 10.89
N GLY A 44 0.53 4.67 10.51
CA GLY A 44 -0.50 3.68 10.33
C GLY A 44 -0.34 2.90 9.03
N LEU A 45 -1.33 2.09 8.78
CA LEU A 45 -1.34 1.22 7.62
C LEU A 45 -1.39 2.03 6.34
N LEU A 46 -0.59 1.64 5.36
CA LEU A 46 -0.76 2.10 4.00
C LEU A 46 -1.86 1.27 3.37
N GLN A 47 -2.85 1.94 2.80
CA GLN A 47 -3.94 1.28 2.09
C GLN A 47 -3.81 1.54 0.60
N VAL A 48 -3.86 0.49 -0.19
CA VAL A 48 -3.79 0.58 -1.65
C VAL A 48 -5.03 -0.09 -2.22
N GLY A 49 -5.74 0.62 -3.09
CA GLY A 49 -6.90 0.07 -3.79
C GLY A 49 -6.58 -0.07 -5.28
N ASP A 50 -6.89 -1.22 -5.86
CA ASP A 50 -6.68 -1.47 -7.29
C ASP A 50 -7.98 -1.46 -8.10
N GLY A 51 -9.08 -1.05 -7.48
CA GLY A 51 -10.40 -1.06 -8.09
C GLY A 51 -11.21 -2.31 -7.80
N GLN A 52 -10.58 -3.36 -7.30
CA GLN A 52 -11.24 -4.62 -6.95
C GLN A 52 -11.04 -5.01 -5.50
N ARG A 53 -9.88 -4.71 -4.94
CA ARG A 53 -9.50 -5.05 -3.58
C ARG A 53 -8.86 -3.88 -2.90
N ALA A 54 -8.90 -3.91 -1.57
CA ALA A 54 -8.10 -3.04 -0.73
C ALA A 54 -6.95 -3.86 -0.15
N TYR A 55 -5.75 -3.32 -0.20
CA TYR A 55 -4.56 -3.96 0.35
C TYR A 55 -4.07 -3.13 1.51
N LEU A 56 -3.76 -3.79 2.62
CA LEU A 56 -3.22 -3.13 3.80
C LEU A 56 -1.75 -3.53 3.93
N VAL A 57 -0.86 -2.55 3.87
CA VAL A 57 0.58 -2.77 3.98
C VAL A 57 1.01 -2.28 5.36
N ASP A 58 1.62 -3.18 6.13
CA ASP A 58 2.10 -2.85 7.47
C ASP A 58 3.53 -2.32 7.37
N PRO A 59 3.77 -1.04 7.68
CA PRO A 59 5.11 -0.45 7.57
C PRO A 59 6.09 -0.98 8.61
N LEU A 60 5.62 -1.67 9.64
CA LEU A 60 6.50 -2.26 10.65
C LEU A 60 7.12 -3.58 10.20
N VAL A 61 6.48 -4.28 9.26
CA VAL A 61 6.98 -5.58 8.76
C VAL A 61 7.61 -5.48 7.39
N VAL A 62 7.18 -4.53 6.57
CA VAL A 62 7.79 -4.31 5.25
C VAL A 62 9.04 -3.46 5.42
N LYS A 63 10.17 -3.93 4.88
CA LYS A 63 11.46 -3.27 5.00
C LYS A 63 11.95 -2.69 3.69
N ASP A 64 11.63 -3.34 2.56
CA ASP A 64 12.06 -2.90 1.24
C ASP A 64 10.93 -2.17 0.53
N TRP A 65 11.02 -0.86 0.47
CA TRP A 65 10.02 0.01 -0.14
C TRP A 65 10.37 0.41 -1.58
N ALA A 66 11.50 -0.09 -2.12
CA ALA A 66 11.93 0.28 -3.47
C ALA A 66 10.87 -0.02 -4.54
N PRO A 67 10.20 -1.19 -4.55
CA PRO A 67 9.15 -1.45 -5.54
C PRO A 67 7.99 -0.47 -5.45
N PHE A 68 7.64 -0.05 -4.23
CA PHE A 68 6.56 0.92 -4.03
C PHE A 68 6.98 2.31 -4.49
N ALA A 69 8.24 2.70 -4.23
CA ALA A 69 8.76 3.96 -4.72
C ALA A 69 8.75 4.02 -6.26
N GLU A 70 9.09 2.91 -6.92
CA GLU A 70 9.02 2.83 -8.37
C GLU A 70 7.59 2.99 -8.89
N LEU A 71 6.62 2.42 -8.18
CA LEU A 71 5.20 2.61 -8.51
C LEU A 71 4.80 4.08 -8.39
N LEU A 72 5.22 4.75 -7.31
CA LEU A 72 4.89 6.15 -7.09
C LEU A 72 5.49 7.07 -8.15
N GLU A 73 6.66 6.71 -8.66
CA GLU A 73 7.37 7.51 -9.67
C GLU A 73 6.93 7.19 -11.10
N ASP A 74 6.15 6.14 -11.31
CA ASP A 74 5.74 5.72 -12.64
C ASP A 74 4.63 6.65 -13.18
N PRO A 75 4.92 7.47 -14.21
CA PRO A 75 3.92 8.39 -14.73
C PRO A 75 2.76 7.71 -15.47
N ALA A 76 2.92 6.43 -15.83
CA ALA A 76 1.86 5.69 -16.51
C ALA A 76 0.74 5.28 -15.54
N VAL A 77 0.99 5.33 -14.23
CA VAL A 77 -0.01 4.99 -13.21
C VAL A 77 -0.42 6.25 -12.47
N THR A 78 -1.70 6.56 -12.52
CA THR A 78 -2.25 7.70 -11.77
C THR A 78 -2.45 7.31 -10.31
N LYS A 79 -1.99 8.14 -9.40
CA LYS A 79 -2.20 7.94 -7.96
C LYS A 79 -3.31 8.87 -7.49
N VAL A 80 -4.31 8.28 -6.92
CA VAL A 80 -5.49 9.02 -6.48
C VAL A 80 -5.51 9.20 -4.98
#